data_6068cd455bb04502c6114472618fe265
#
_entry.id   6068cd455bb04502c6114472618fe265
#
_cell.length_a   1.000
_cell.length_b   1.000
_cell.length_c   1.000
_cell.angle_alpha   90.00
_cell.angle_beta   90.00
_cell.angle_gamma   90.00
#
_symmetry.space_group_name_H-M   'P 1'
#
loop_
_entity.id
_entity.type
_entity.pdbx_description
1 polymer ?
#
loop_
_entity_poly.entity_id
_entity_poly.type
_entity_poly.pdbx_seq_one_letter_code
_entity_poly.pdbx_strand_id
1 'polypeptide(L)'
;GVPRAHFLGLSLGGIIGQWLGVHAPDRIDRLILANTSPYLGPAPQWDERIAATLRAPDMAETAETFLANWFPAAMLQAGGPLIDTFRGMLLATDRHGLAGAFAAVRDTDLRRTIALIPRPTLVISGRDDTVTAASHGEQIAQTVPGAKLLVLPAVHLSNIEQPEAFREAVLDFLRG
;
A
#
# COMPACT_ATOMS: atom_id res chain seq x y z
N GLY A 1 15.48 14.17 -18.24
CA GLY A 1 14.76 13.33 -17.28
C GLY A 1 15.66 12.90 -16.13
N VAL A 2 15.09 12.54 -14.98
CA VAL A 2 15.83 12.01 -13.83
C VAL A 2 16.21 10.55 -14.11
N PRO A 3 17.50 10.18 -14.09
CA PRO A 3 17.93 8.83 -14.44
C PRO A 3 17.54 7.81 -13.35
N ARG A 4 17.60 8.20 -12.08
CA ARG A 4 17.31 7.36 -10.91
C ARG A 4 16.65 8.19 -9.82
N ALA A 5 15.72 7.58 -9.06
CA ALA A 5 15.03 8.23 -7.95
C ALA A 5 14.79 7.24 -6.79
N HIS A 6 14.60 7.75 -5.59
CA HIS A 6 13.98 6.98 -4.51
C HIS A 6 12.51 6.77 -4.83
N PHE A 7 11.98 5.62 -4.44
CA PHE A 7 10.56 5.32 -4.60
C PHE A 7 9.94 4.93 -3.27
N LEU A 8 8.86 5.61 -2.89
CA LEU A 8 8.02 5.24 -1.76
C LEU A 8 6.63 4.90 -2.29
N GLY A 9 6.14 3.72 -1.99
CA GLY A 9 4.80 3.28 -2.34
C GLY A 9 4.06 2.68 -1.15
N LEU A 10 2.82 3.11 -0.94
CA LEU A 10 1.91 2.56 0.06
C LEU A 10 0.84 1.72 -0.63
N SER A 11 0.50 0.56 -0.06
CA SER A 11 -0.56 -0.34 -0.54
C SER A 11 -0.32 -0.76 -1.99
N LEU A 12 -1.22 -0.45 -2.93
CA LEU A 12 -1.01 -0.66 -4.37
C LEU A 12 0.26 0.02 -4.87
N GLY A 13 0.60 1.22 -4.35
CA GLY A 13 1.87 1.88 -4.64
C GLY A 13 3.08 1.04 -4.21
N GLY A 14 2.97 0.28 -3.13
CA GLY A 14 3.99 -0.67 -2.69
C GLY A 14 4.09 -1.90 -3.61
N ILE A 15 2.99 -2.39 -4.16
CA ILE A 15 2.99 -3.43 -5.21
C ILE A 15 3.73 -2.91 -6.45
N ILE A 16 3.43 -1.70 -6.89
CA ILE A 16 4.13 -1.03 -8.01
C ILE A 16 5.63 -0.90 -7.70
N GLY A 17 5.97 -0.50 -6.48
CA GLY A 17 7.37 -0.40 -6.02
C GLY A 17 8.11 -1.73 -6.09
N GLN A 18 7.49 -2.82 -5.65
CA GLN A 18 8.05 -4.17 -5.76
C GLN A 18 8.28 -4.55 -7.23
N TRP A 19 7.28 -4.30 -8.09
CA TRP A 19 7.40 -4.55 -9.53
C TRP A 19 8.56 -3.74 -10.15
N LEU A 20 8.66 -2.45 -9.83
CA LEU A 20 9.74 -1.58 -10.29
C LEU A 20 11.11 -2.06 -9.80
N GLY A 21 11.21 -2.50 -8.54
CA GLY A 21 12.43 -3.03 -7.96
C GLY A 21 12.95 -4.27 -8.70
N VAL A 22 12.06 -5.09 -9.25
CA VAL A 22 12.38 -6.27 -10.06
C VAL A 22 12.70 -5.91 -11.51
N HIS A 23 11.84 -5.10 -12.15
CA HIS A 23 11.86 -4.92 -13.61
C HIS A 23 12.59 -3.66 -14.09
N ALA A 24 12.79 -2.69 -13.20
CA ALA A 24 13.48 -1.44 -13.50
C ALA A 24 14.47 -1.03 -12.38
N PRO A 25 15.32 -1.94 -11.87
CA PRO A 25 16.16 -1.66 -10.71
C PRO A 25 17.14 -0.50 -10.96
N ASP A 26 17.55 -0.27 -12.19
CA ASP A 26 18.44 0.84 -12.52
C ASP A 26 17.82 2.22 -12.40
N ARG A 27 16.48 2.28 -12.34
CA ARG A 27 15.72 3.50 -12.14
C ARG A 27 15.46 3.81 -10.66
N ILE A 28 15.69 2.84 -9.78
CA ILE A 28 15.45 2.94 -8.34
C ILE A 28 16.78 3.07 -7.60
N ASP A 29 16.87 4.05 -6.72
CA ASP A 29 18.01 4.19 -5.81
C ASP A 29 17.73 3.47 -4.48
N ARG A 30 16.69 3.91 -3.74
CA ARG A 30 16.21 3.26 -2.52
C ARG A 30 14.71 3.01 -2.65
N LEU A 31 14.24 1.91 -2.10
CA LEU A 31 12.86 1.46 -2.17
C LEU A 31 12.21 1.47 -0.79
N ILE A 32 11.07 2.13 -0.65
CA ILE A 32 10.29 2.13 0.58
C ILE A 32 8.91 1.56 0.26
N LEU A 33 8.57 0.47 0.94
CA LEU A 33 7.34 -0.31 0.74
C LEU A 33 6.50 -0.24 2.01
N ALA A 34 5.45 0.58 2.00
CA ALA A 34 4.61 0.80 3.16
C ALA A 34 3.25 0.09 3.03
N ASN A 35 2.81 -0.58 4.09
CA ASN A 35 1.48 -1.20 4.21
C ASN A 35 1.08 -1.91 2.91
N THR A 36 1.88 -2.88 2.47
CA THR A 36 1.72 -3.55 1.18
C THR A 36 1.96 -5.05 1.29
N SER A 37 1.69 -5.76 0.22
CA SER A 37 1.82 -7.22 0.13
C SER A 37 2.45 -7.61 -1.20
N PRO A 38 3.18 -8.72 -1.27
CA PRO A 38 3.62 -9.27 -2.55
C PRO A 38 2.50 -10.04 -3.28
N TYR A 39 1.39 -10.33 -2.58
CA TYR A 39 0.24 -11.08 -3.10
C TYR A 39 -0.98 -10.89 -2.21
N LEU A 40 -2.12 -10.59 -2.80
CA LEU A 40 -3.41 -10.39 -2.11
C LEU A 40 -4.52 -11.29 -2.70
N GLY A 41 -4.18 -12.51 -3.11
CA GLY A 41 -5.16 -13.47 -3.60
C GLY A 41 -6.06 -14.07 -2.51
N PRO A 42 -7.02 -14.91 -2.91
CA PRO A 42 -7.16 -15.51 -4.23
C PRO A 42 -7.90 -14.60 -5.24
N ALA A 43 -7.67 -14.82 -6.54
CA ALA A 43 -8.25 -14.02 -7.62
C ALA A 43 -9.79 -13.92 -7.62
N PRO A 44 -10.58 -14.98 -7.34
CA PRO A 44 -12.05 -14.89 -7.39
C PRO A 44 -12.66 -13.80 -6.49
N GLN A 45 -12.09 -13.54 -5.32
CA GLN A 45 -12.58 -12.45 -4.45
C GLN A 45 -12.43 -11.06 -5.07
N TRP A 46 -11.41 -10.88 -5.91
CA TRP A 46 -11.19 -9.65 -6.66
C TRP A 46 -12.14 -9.53 -7.84
N ASP A 47 -12.46 -10.63 -8.51
CA ASP A 47 -13.47 -10.64 -9.59
C ASP A 47 -14.83 -10.21 -9.04
N GLU A 48 -15.21 -10.67 -7.85
CA GLU A 48 -16.42 -10.24 -7.17
C GLU A 48 -16.39 -8.74 -6.83
N ARG A 49 -15.27 -8.23 -6.29
CA ARG A 49 -15.09 -6.80 -5.99
C ARG A 49 -15.15 -5.93 -7.25
N ILE A 50 -14.47 -6.34 -8.32
CA ILE A 50 -14.51 -5.65 -9.62
C ILE A 50 -15.95 -5.58 -10.12
N ALA A 51 -16.66 -6.70 -10.15
CA ALA A 51 -18.03 -6.77 -10.61
C ALA A 51 -18.98 -5.92 -9.74
N ALA A 52 -18.81 -5.93 -8.42
CA ALA A 52 -19.58 -5.11 -7.50
C ALA A 52 -19.33 -3.62 -7.73
N THR A 53 -18.07 -3.20 -7.84
CA THR A 53 -17.67 -1.81 -8.12
C THR A 53 -18.30 -1.29 -9.41
N LEU A 54 -18.26 -2.09 -10.49
CA LEU A 54 -18.81 -1.68 -11.79
C LEU A 54 -20.34 -1.59 -11.78
N ARG A 55 -21.03 -2.40 -10.95
CA ARG A 55 -22.49 -2.38 -10.83
C ARG A 55 -23.01 -1.37 -9.81
N ALA A 56 -22.16 -0.85 -8.93
CA ALA A 56 -22.57 0.07 -7.88
C ALA A 56 -23.25 1.33 -8.48
N PRO A 57 -24.34 1.84 -7.92
CA PRO A 57 -24.99 3.04 -8.41
C PRO A 57 -24.11 4.28 -8.26
N ASP A 58 -23.31 4.32 -7.18
CA ASP A 58 -22.34 5.36 -6.84
C ASP A 58 -21.17 4.78 -6.05
N MET A 59 -20.31 5.64 -5.51
CA MET A 59 -19.15 5.25 -4.73
C MET A 59 -19.34 5.31 -3.20
N ALA A 60 -20.56 5.56 -2.71
CA ALA A 60 -20.80 5.81 -1.28
C ALA A 60 -20.43 4.60 -0.41
N GLU A 61 -20.95 3.41 -0.71
CA GLU A 61 -20.66 2.20 0.05
C GLU A 61 -19.17 1.82 -0.05
N THR A 62 -18.61 1.97 -1.23
CA THR A 62 -17.17 1.73 -1.47
C THR A 62 -16.31 2.70 -0.64
N ALA A 63 -16.68 3.97 -0.59
CA ALA A 63 -15.96 4.98 0.18
C ALA A 63 -15.95 4.65 1.68
N GLU A 64 -17.10 4.31 2.27
CA GLU A 64 -17.18 3.94 3.68
C GLU A 64 -16.41 2.65 3.99
N THR A 65 -16.41 1.68 3.07
CA THR A 65 -15.60 0.46 3.19
C THR A 65 -14.11 0.78 3.21
N PHE A 66 -13.63 1.65 2.33
CA PHE A 66 -12.22 2.07 2.34
C PHE A 66 -11.86 2.84 3.61
N LEU A 67 -12.70 3.78 4.04
CA LEU A 67 -12.47 4.54 5.27
C LEU A 67 -12.37 3.60 6.49
N ALA A 68 -13.28 2.63 6.60
CA ALA A 68 -13.27 1.65 7.69
C ALA A 68 -12.00 0.78 7.71
N ASN A 69 -11.41 0.51 6.55
CA ASN A 69 -10.18 -0.26 6.42
C ASN A 69 -8.90 0.58 6.61
N TRP A 70 -8.97 1.89 6.32
CA TRP A 70 -7.79 2.75 6.30
C TRP A 70 -7.52 3.47 7.61
N PHE A 71 -8.57 3.71 8.41
CA PHE A 71 -8.50 4.50 9.62
C PHE A 71 -8.97 3.72 10.86
N PRO A 72 -8.37 3.96 12.03
CA PRO A 72 -8.90 3.43 13.28
C PRO A 72 -10.33 3.91 13.53
N ALA A 73 -11.17 3.06 14.14
CA ALA A 73 -12.55 3.38 14.45
C ALA A 73 -12.69 4.69 15.27
N ALA A 74 -11.76 4.95 16.18
CA ALA A 74 -11.75 6.19 16.97
C ALA A 74 -11.59 7.45 16.12
N MET A 75 -10.75 7.42 15.07
CA MET A 75 -10.60 8.54 14.13
C MET A 75 -11.86 8.76 13.30
N LEU A 76 -12.50 7.67 12.85
CA LEU A 76 -13.75 7.75 12.10
C LEU A 76 -14.88 8.32 12.95
N GLN A 77 -14.99 7.90 14.22
CA GLN A 77 -15.99 8.42 15.15
C GLN A 77 -15.78 9.90 15.50
N ALA A 78 -14.51 10.32 15.63
CA ALA A 78 -14.17 11.72 15.85
C ALA A 78 -14.50 12.59 14.61
N GLY A 79 -14.41 12.02 13.41
CA GLY A 79 -14.64 12.75 12.17
C GLY A 79 -13.62 13.86 11.91
N GLY A 80 -14.06 14.87 11.17
CA GLY A 80 -13.29 16.10 10.95
C GLY A 80 -12.66 16.20 9.57
N PRO A 81 -11.95 17.32 9.28
CA PRO A 81 -11.54 17.70 7.93
C PRO A 81 -10.68 16.67 7.22
N LEU A 82 -9.87 15.89 7.96
CA LEU A 82 -9.05 14.83 7.39
C LEU A 82 -9.94 13.72 6.80
N ILE A 83 -10.86 13.18 7.61
CA ILE A 83 -11.77 12.11 7.19
C ILE A 83 -12.67 12.59 6.05
N ASP A 84 -13.17 13.83 6.13
CA ASP A 84 -14.01 14.43 5.09
C ASP A 84 -13.25 14.58 3.77
N THR A 85 -11.96 14.93 3.82
CA THR A 85 -11.10 15.00 2.64
C THR A 85 -10.95 13.63 1.98
N PHE A 86 -10.64 12.58 2.75
CA PHE A 86 -10.51 11.22 2.22
C PHE A 86 -11.85 10.70 1.68
N ARG A 87 -12.95 10.97 2.38
CA ARG A 87 -14.30 10.62 1.90
C ARG A 87 -14.60 11.31 0.56
N GLY A 88 -14.32 12.60 0.44
CA GLY A 88 -14.49 13.34 -0.80
C GLY A 88 -13.68 12.78 -1.96
N MET A 89 -12.41 12.42 -1.72
CA MET A 89 -11.56 11.78 -2.71
C MET A 89 -12.13 10.42 -3.17
N LEU A 90 -12.57 9.60 -2.24
CA LEU A 90 -13.16 8.29 -2.54
C LEU A 90 -14.46 8.40 -3.32
N LEU A 91 -15.35 9.33 -2.94
CA LEU A 91 -16.60 9.58 -3.67
C LEU A 91 -16.36 10.09 -5.09
N ALA A 92 -15.26 10.83 -5.33
CA ALA A 92 -14.88 11.32 -6.65
C ALA A 92 -14.11 10.31 -7.49
N THR A 93 -13.77 9.14 -6.94
CA THR A 93 -13.00 8.11 -7.65
C THR A 93 -13.82 7.52 -8.79
N ASP A 94 -13.22 7.46 -9.99
CA ASP A 94 -13.82 6.78 -11.13
C ASP A 94 -13.89 5.26 -10.90
N ARG A 95 -15.09 4.69 -11.06
CA ARG A 95 -15.31 3.26 -10.80
C ARG A 95 -14.56 2.33 -11.74
N HIS A 96 -14.36 2.74 -13.00
CA HIS A 96 -13.62 1.94 -13.98
C HIS A 96 -12.12 1.97 -13.67
N GLY A 97 -11.61 3.13 -13.22
CA GLY A 97 -10.24 3.25 -12.72
C GLY A 97 -10.00 2.38 -11.49
N LEU A 98 -10.93 2.38 -10.53
CA LEU A 98 -10.84 1.52 -9.34
C LEU A 98 -10.92 0.03 -9.71
N ALA A 99 -11.84 -0.36 -10.59
CA ALA A 99 -11.95 -1.73 -11.08
C ALA A 99 -10.67 -2.19 -11.78
N GLY A 100 -10.03 -1.30 -12.57
CA GLY A 100 -8.72 -1.55 -13.17
C GLY A 100 -7.61 -1.73 -12.13
N ALA A 101 -7.61 -0.93 -11.06
CA ALA A 101 -6.67 -1.08 -9.94
C ALA A 101 -6.87 -2.43 -9.22
N PHE A 102 -8.11 -2.85 -8.99
CA PHE A 102 -8.41 -4.16 -8.41
C PHE A 102 -7.98 -5.31 -9.34
N ALA A 103 -8.13 -5.17 -10.65
CA ALA A 103 -7.64 -6.16 -11.62
C ALA A 103 -6.11 -6.28 -11.57
N ALA A 104 -5.39 -5.16 -11.46
CA ALA A 104 -3.94 -5.19 -11.29
C ALA A 104 -3.51 -5.91 -9.99
N VAL A 105 -4.22 -5.69 -8.87
CA VAL A 105 -3.98 -6.43 -7.62
C VAL A 105 -4.28 -7.91 -7.78
N ARG A 106 -5.41 -8.25 -8.41
CA ARG A 106 -5.83 -9.65 -8.67
C ARG A 106 -4.76 -10.44 -9.43
N ASP A 107 -4.19 -9.82 -10.46
CA ASP A 107 -3.28 -10.47 -11.39
C ASP A 107 -1.81 -10.47 -10.91
N THR A 108 -1.54 -9.80 -9.79
CA THR A 108 -0.19 -9.67 -9.25
C THR A 108 0.13 -10.79 -8.26
N ASP A 109 1.22 -11.52 -8.54
CA ASP A 109 1.91 -12.40 -7.58
C ASP A 109 3.43 -12.18 -7.69
N LEU A 110 3.98 -11.46 -6.73
CA LEU A 110 5.40 -11.11 -6.68
C LEU A 110 6.19 -11.93 -5.64
N ARG A 111 5.55 -12.88 -4.96
CA ARG A 111 6.15 -13.64 -3.85
C ARG A 111 7.50 -14.28 -4.18
N ARG A 112 7.69 -14.72 -5.42
CA ARG A 112 8.94 -15.35 -5.89
C ARG A 112 9.93 -14.35 -6.46
N THR A 113 9.44 -13.31 -7.11
CA THR A 113 10.28 -12.38 -7.86
C THR A 113 10.90 -11.28 -7.02
N ILE A 114 10.30 -10.91 -5.87
CA ILE A 114 10.86 -9.88 -4.97
C ILE A 114 12.24 -10.28 -4.39
N ALA A 115 12.61 -11.55 -4.38
CA ALA A 115 13.97 -11.99 -4.05
C ALA A 115 15.03 -11.44 -5.02
N LEU A 116 14.61 -10.98 -6.19
CA LEU A 116 15.49 -10.41 -7.22
C LEU A 116 15.69 -8.90 -7.07
N ILE A 117 15.08 -8.24 -6.09
CA ILE A 117 15.25 -6.81 -5.85
C ILE A 117 16.66 -6.55 -5.31
N PRO A 118 17.54 -5.85 -6.08
CA PRO A 118 18.93 -5.64 -5.68
C PRO A 118 19.13 -4.27 -4.98
N ARG A 119 18.04 -3.61 -4.60
CA ARG A 119 18.11 -2.23 -4.06
C ARG A 119 17.89 -2.21 -2.56
N PRO A 120 18.56 -1.30 -1.82
CA PRO A 120 18.25 -1.07 -0.42
C PRO A 120 16.76 -0.84 -0.25
N THR A 121 16.14 -1.65 0.61
CA THR A 121 14.67 -1.66 0.80
C THR A 121 14.31 -1.47 2.27
N LEU A 122 13.41 -0.53 2.54
CA LEU A 122 12.72 -0.38 3.83
C LEU A 122 11.27 -0.83 3.67
N VAL A 123 10.84 -1.73 4.53
CA VAL A 123 9.44 -2.14 4.64
C VAL A 123 8.85 -1.51 5.89
N ILE A 124 7.70 -0.85 5.77
CA ILE A 124 6.94 -0.30 6.89
C ILE A 124 5.57 -0.97 6.92
N SER A 125 5.17 -1.53 8.05
CA SER A 125 3.88 -2.20 8.22
C SER A 125 3.11 -1.62 9.41
N GLY A 126 1.79 -1.58 9.30
CA GLY A 126 0.91 -1.34 10.44
C GLY A 126 0.67 -2.65 11.19
N ARG A 127 0.82 -2.64 12.52
CA ARG A 127 0.57 -3.84 13.35
C ARG A 127 -0.88 -4.32 13.24
N ASP A 128 -1.79 -3.37 13.18
CA ASP A 128 -3.23 -3.60 13.24
C ASP A 128 -3.89 -3.46 11.85
N ASP A 129 -3.08 -3.49 10.78
CA ASP A 129 -3.54 -3.42 9.39
C ASP A 129 -4.27 -4.70 9.00
N THR A 130 -5.56 -4.59 8.67
CA THR A 130 -6.41 -5.69 8.23
C THR A 130 -6.46 -5.85 6.71
N VAL A 131 -5.93 -4.89 5.95
CA VAL A 131 -5.86 -4.93 4.48
C VAL A 131 -4.59 -5.65 4.03
N THR A 132 -3.46 -5.20 4.57
CA THR A 132 -2.14 -5.79 4.32
C THR A 132 -1.49 -6.08 5.66
N ALA A 133 -1.88 -7.20 6.28
CA ALA A 133 -1.42 -7.60 7.60
C ALA A 133 0.11 -7.50 7.74
N ALA A 134 0.60 -7.22 8.94
CA ALA A 134 2.04 -7.06 9.22
C ALA A 134 2.87 -8.26 8.71
N SER A 135 2.30 -9.47 8.70
CA SER A 135 2.93 -10.67 8.17
C SER A 135 3.29 -10.58 6.68
N HIS A 136 2.58 -9.77 5.89
CA HIS A 136 2.97 -9.52 4.50
C HIS A 136 4.27 -8.70 4.41
N GLY A 137 4.40 -7.68 5.27
CA GLY A 137 5.65 -6.92 5.37
C GLY A 137 6.82 -7.76 5.88
N GLU A 138 6.57 -8.62 6.85
CA GLU A 138 7.56 -9.60 7.33
C GLU A 138 8.01 -10.53 6.19
N GLN A 139 7.07 -11.03 5.38
CA GLN A 139 7.38 -11.85 4.21
C GLN A 139 8.25 -11.08 3.20
N ILE A 140 7.91 -9.82 2.90
CA ILE A 140 8.73 -9.00 1.99
C ILE A 140 10.14 -8.82 2.56
N ALA A 141 10.25 -8.43 3.85
CA ALA A 141 11.54 -8.20 4.49
C ALA A 141 12.42 -9.44 4.59
N GLN A 142 11.81 -10.61 4.76
CA GLN A 142 12.53 -11.90 4.77
C GLN A 142 12.97 -12.34 3.36
N THR A 143 12.25 -11.90 2.32
CA THR A 143 12.49 -12.36 0.95
C THR A 143 13.43 -11.43 0.18
N VAL A 144 13.31 -10.10 0.39
CA VAL A 144 14.18 -9.10 -0.28
C VAL A 144 15.53 -9.04 0.43
N PRO A 145 16.66 -9.29 -0.27
CA PRO A 145 17.97 -9.31 0.35
C PRO A 145 18.32 -7.97 1.05
N GLY A 146 18.66 -8.04 2.33
CA GLY A 146 19.06 -6.88 3.12
C GLY A 146 17.96 -5.87 3.43
N ALA A 147 16.70 -6.21 3.20
CA ALA A 147 15.59 -5.33 3.55
C ALA A 147 15.48 -5.14 5.07
N LYS A 148 15.12 -3.91 5.46
CA LYS A 148 14.82 -3.55 6.85
C LYS A 148 13.30 -3.54 7.05
N LEU A 149 12.83 -3.94 8.23
CA LEU A 149 11.41 -3.90 8.62
C LEU A 149 11.20 -2.97 9.80
N LEU A 150 10.18 -2.12 9.69
CA LEU A 150 9.61 -1.33 10.78
C LEU A 150 8.12 -1.66 10.90
N VAL A 151 7.68 -2.03 12.10
CA VAL A 151 6.25 -2.23 12.41
C VAL A 151 5.78 -1.10 13.32
N LEU A 152 4.82 -0.31 12.84
CA LEU A 152 4.22 0.80 13.57
C LEU A 152 2.90 0.37 14.24
N PRO A 153 2.52 0.95 15.39
CA PRO A 153 1.21 0.73 16.01
C PRO A 153 0.15 1.51 15.23
N ALA A 154 -0.24 0.99 14.08
CA ALA A 154 -1.12 1.65 13.13
C ALA A 154 -1.93 0.62 12.32
N VAL A 155 -3.02 1.09 11.74
CA VAL A 155 -3.78 0.38 10.70
C VAL A 155 -3.18 0.68 9.31
N HIS A 156 -3.99 0.72 8.25
CA HIS A 156 -3.50 0.74 6.86
C HIS A 156 -2.78 2.03 6.44
N LEU A 157 -3.22 3.20 6.90
CA LEU A 157 -2.55 4.46 6.57
C LEU A 157 -1.57 4.87 7.68
N SER A 158 -0.53 4.07 7.89
CA SER A 158 0.45 4.28 8.96
C SER A 158 1.17 5.64 8.87
N ASN A 159 1.29 6.21 7.67
CA ASN A 159 1.82 7.55 7.43
C ASN A 159 0.91 8.67 7.96
N ILE A 160 -0.38 8.41 8.12
CA ILE A 160 -1.35 9.37 8.68
C ILE A 160 -1.49 9.18 10.19
N GLU A 161 -1.53 7.92 10.64
CA GLU A 161 -1.74 7.59 12.05
C GLU A 161 -0.48 7.81 12.89
N GLN A 162 0.70 7.58 12.33
CA GLN A 162 2.01 7.71 12.99
C GLN A 162 2.96 8.60 12.17
N PRO A 163 2.59 9.87 11.88
CA PRO A 163 3.29 10.69 10.88
C PRO A 163 4.75 10.98 11.25
N GLU A 164 5.05 11.21 12.54
CA GLU A 164 6.42 11.49 12.98
C GLU A 164 7.30 10.26 12.82
N ALA A 165 6.90 9.12 13.38
CA ALA A 165 7.67 7.89 13.33
C ALA A 165 7.84 7.39 11.88
N PHE A 166 6.80 7.51 11.06
CA PHE A 166 6.87 7.17 9.62
C PHE A 166 7.88 8.07 8.90
N ARG A 167 7.78 9.39 9.08
CA ARG A 167 8.68 10.36 8.45
C ARG A 167 10.12 10.16 8.87
N GLU A 168 10.38 9.98 10.17
CA GLU A 168 11.74 9.75 10.70
C GLU A 168 12.35 8.50 10.06
N ALA A 169 11.64 7.37 10.07
CA ALA A 169 12.13 6.13 9.47
C ALA A 169 12.46 6.30 7.98
N VAL A 170 11.60 7.00 7.23
CA VAL A 170 11.82 7.30 5.81
C VAL A 170 13.07 8.16 5.63
N LEU A 171 13.18 9.27 6.36
CA LEU A 171 14.30 10.20 6.21
C LEU A 171 15.64 9.57 6.62
N ASP A 172 15.66 8.79 7.69
CA ASP A 172 16.87 8.10 8.14
C ASP A 172 17.31 7.05 7.12
N PHE A 173 16.36 6.31 6.58
CA PHE A 173 16.66 5.34 5.52
C PHE A 173 17.17 6.00 4.24
N LEU A 174 16.70 7.18 3.89
CA LEU A 174 17.15 7.90 2.69
C LEU A 174 18.54 8.53 2.85
N ARG A 175 18.96 8.82 4.08
CA ARG A 175 20.29 9.42 4.36
C ARG A 175 21.43 8.40 4.39
N GLY A 176 21.17 7.18 4.76
CA GLY A 176 22.22 6.20 4.99
C GLY A 176 22.06 4.84 4.49
#